data_8226fdea6a6187eb45ecfe39fa3a92ac
#
_entry.id   8226fdea6a6187eb45ecfe39fa3a92ac
#
_cell.length_a   1.000
_cell.length_b   1.000
_cell.length_c   1.000
_cell.angle_alpha   90.00
_cell.angle_beta   90.00
_cell.angle_gamma   90.00
#
_symmetry.space_group_name_H-M   'P 1'
#
loop_
_entity.id
_entity.type
_entity.pdbx_description
1 polymer ?
#
loop_
_entity_poly.entity_id
_entity_poly.type
_entity_poly.pdbx_seq_one_letter_code
_entity_poly.pdbx_strand_id
1 'polypeptide(L)'
;MKKFLFPPLLALLLLMSAVVHADIGKKQAVSIAQGVYPGRVLAVKMAQQNGTPVYRVKTLSTGGDVHIIVIDADSGKVISNQ
;
A
#
# COMPACT_ATOMS: atom_id res chain seq x y z
N MET A 1 43.84 -8.51 18.81
CA MET A 1 43.66 -7.26 19.02
C MET A 1 42.99 -6.49 18.04
N LYS A 2 42.97 -6.70 16.94
CA LYS A 2 42.37 -5.90 15.97
C LYS A 2 41.12 -6.47 15.50
N LYS A 3 40.62 -7.49 16.04
CA LYS A 3 39.46 -8.07 15.49
C LYS A 3 38.22 -7.39 15.89
N PHE A 4 38.23 -6.48 16.73
CA PHE A 4 37.04 -5.89 17.19
C PHE A 4 36.47 -4.92 16.20
N LEU A 5 37.02 -4.73 15.09
CA LEU A 5 36.51 -3.75 14.12
C LEU A 5 35.22 -4.18 13.45
N PHE A 6 34.96 -5.45 13.36
CA PHE A 6 33.81 -5.93 12.63
C PHE A 6 32.47 -5.66 13.28
N PRO A 7 32.30 -5.81 14.58
CA PRO A 7 31.01 -5.61 15.19
C PRO A 7 30.34 -4.28 14.88
N PRO A 8 31.06 -3.18 14.89
CA PRO A 8 30.42 -1.89 14.57
C PRO A 8 29.81 -1.84 13.19
N LEU A 9 30.40 -2.51 12.23
CA LEU A 9 29.89 -2.51 10.89
C LEU A 9 28.58 -3.26 10.78
N LEU A 10 28.46 -4.34 11.50
CA LEU A 10 27.23 -5.11 11.50
C LEU A 10 26.09 -4.32 12.10
N ALA A 11 26.35 -3.59 13.14
CA ALA A 11 25.32 -2.79 13.76
C ALA A 11 24.78 -1.74 12.80
N LEU A 12 25.65 -1.17 11.99
CA LEU A 12 25.25 -0.18 11.03
C LEU A 12 24.30 -0.75 9.99
N LEU A 13 24.58 -1.95 9.51
CA LEU A 13 23.73 -2.59 8.53
C LEU A 13 22.34 -2.87 9.09
N LEU A 14 22.26 -3.25 10.35
CA LEU A 14 20.98 -3.51 10.96
C LEU A 14 20.12 -2.26 11.05
N LEU A 15 20.74 -1.12 11.30
CA LEU A 15 20.00 0.12 11.36
C LEU A 15 19.40 0.47 10.02
N MET A 16 20.12 0.22 8.95
CA MET A 16 19.61 0.54 7.63
C MET A 16 18.41 -0.32 7.26
N SER A 17 18.39 -1.55 7.67
CA SER A 17 17.27 -2.41 7.32
C SER A 17 16.00 -2.05 8.08
N ALA A 18 16.07 -1.22 9.09
CA ALA A 18 14.88 -0.84 9.85
C ALA A 18 14.05 0.22 9.16
N VAL A 19 14.48 0.72 8.02
CA VAL A 19 13.77 1.81 7.34
C VAL A 19 12.72 1.31 6.36
N VAL A 20 12.58 0.04 6.19
CA VAL A 20 11.64 -0.52 5.22
C VAL A 20 10.21 -0.30 5.67
N HIS A 21 9.39 0.22 4.80
CA HIS A 21 7.97 0.44 5.05
C HIS A 21 7.14 -0.61 4.35
N ALA A 22 6.07 -1.04 4.99
CA ALA A 22 5.13 -1.95 4.38
C ALA A 22 4.21 -1.18 3.44
N ASP A 23 3.95 -1.74 2.29
CA ASP A 23 3.06 -1.17 1.30
C ASP A 23 2.50 -2.32 0.50
N ILE A 24 1.17 -2.39 0.40
CA ILE A 24 0.53 -3.50 -0.28
C ILE A 24 0.76 -3.49 -1.79
N GLY A 25 1.05 -2.32 -2.37
CA GLY A 25 1.26 -2.19 -3.81
C GLY A 25 -0.03 -2.05 -4.59
N LYS A 26 0.09 -1.50 -5.79
CA LYS A 26 -1.08 -1.24 -6.64
C LYS A 26 -1.83 -2.52 -7.00
N LYS A 27 -1.11 -3.57 -7.27
CA LYS A 27 -1.71 -4.82 -7.68
C LYS A 27 -2.63 -5.38 -6.61
N GLN A 28 -2.17 -5.36 -5.39
CA GLN A 28 -2.97 -5.86 -4.29
C GLN A 28 -4.15 -4.92 -4.01
N ALA A 29 -3.95 -3.62 -4.16
CA ALA A 29 -5.03 -2.65 -3.99
C ALA A 29 -6.15 -2.91 -5.00
N VAL A 30 -5.79 -3.19 -6.25
CA VAL A 30 -6.78 -3.53 -7.27
C VAL A 30 -7.54 -4.80 -6.90
N SER A 31 -6.82 -5.80 -6.43
CA SER A 31 -7.44 -7.06 -6.03
C SER A 31 -8.44 -6.85 -4.91
N ILE A 32 -8.08 -6.07 -3.91
CA ILE A 32 -8.96 -5.76 -2.79
C ILE A 32 -10.19 -5.01 -3.27
N ALA A 33 -9.99 -4.01 -4.12
CA ALA A 33 -11.09 -3.21 -4.64
C ALA A 33 -12.08 -4.05 -5.43
N GLN A 34 -11.59 -4.98 -6.23
CA GLN A 34 -12.45 -5.86 -7.02
C GLN A 34 -13.22 -6.83 -6.15
N GLY A 35 -12.72 -7.10 -4.96
CA GLY A 35 -13.47 -7.90 -3.99
C GLY A 35 -14.64 -7.13 -3.39
N VAL A 36 -14.54 -5.80 -3.35
CA VAL A 36 -15.62 -4.95 -2.84
C VAL A 36 -16.64 -4.66 -3.93
N TYR A 37 -16.15 -4.20 -5.08
CA TYR A 37 -16.99 -3.91 -6.24
C TYR A 37 -16.41 -4.58 -7.46
N PRO A 38 -16.89 -5.75 -7.82
CA PRO A 38 -16.42 -6.44 -9.03
C PRO A 38 -16.68 -5.59 -10.27
N GLY A 39 -15.71 -5.56 -11.16
CA GLY A 39 -15.86 -4.79 -12.37
C GLY A 39 -14.51 -4.40 -12.93
N ARG A 40 -14.52 -3.40 -13.79
CA ARG A 40 -13.34 -2.96 -14.49
C ARG A 40 -12.67 -1.84 -13.70
N VAL A 41 -11.37 -1.96 -13.52
CA VAL A 41 -10.61 -0.90 -12.85
C VAL A 41 -10.29 0.18 -13.86
N LEU A 42 -10.70 1.40 -13.54
CA LEU A 42 -10.48 2.55 -14.42
C LEU A 42 -9.21 3.31 -14.05
N ALA A 43 -8.88 3.37 -12.76
CA ALA A 43 -7.70 4.10 -12.31
C ALA A 43 -7.29 3.65 -10.93
N VAL A 44 -6.01 3.74 -10.64
CA VAL A 44 -5.45 3.50 -9.32
C VAL A 44 -4.49 4.64 -9.03
N LYS A 45 -4.70 5.32 -7.92
CA LYS A 45 -3.84 6.44 -7.54
C LYS A 45 -3.47 6.37 -6.08
N MET A 46 -2.25 6.77 -5.78
CA MET A 46 -1.86 6.98 -4.39
C MET A 46 -2.26 8.37 -3.97
N ALA A 47 -2.72 8.49 -2.73
CA ALA A 47 -3.10 9.76 -2.16
C ALA A 47 -2.82 9.75 -0.68
N GLN A 48 -3.05 10.87 -0.03
CA GLN A 48 -2.94 10.96 1.42
C GLN A 48 -4.28 11.37 1.98
N GLN A 49 -4.68 10.70 3.04
CA GLN A 49 -5.92 11.01 3.72
C GLN A 49 -5.60 11.16 5.20
N ASN A 50 -5.70 12.38 5.71
CA ASN A 50 -5.36 12.69 7.10
C ASN A 50 -3.96 12.20 7.46
N GLY A 51 -3.01 12.40 6.55
CA GLY A 51 -1.63 12.00 6.78
C GLY A 51 -1.33 10.53 6.53
N THR A 52 -2.33 9.74 6.19
CA THR A 52 -2.17 8.31 5.94
C THR A 52 -2.11 8.03 4.46
N PRO A 53 -1.10 7.33 3.97
CA PRO A 53 -1.06 6.99 2.55
C PRO A 53 -2.14 5.97 2.22
N VAL A 54 -2.85 6.22 1.14
CA VAL A 54 -3.94 5.36 0.70
C VAL A 54 -3.86 5.15 -0.80
N TYR A 55 -4.50 4.07 -1.28
CA TYR A 55 -4.76 3.87 -2.69
C TYR A 55 -6.21 4.18 -2.96
N ARG A 56 -6.45 4.98 -3.99
CA ARG A 56 -7.82 5.25 -4.44
C ARG A 56 -8.01 4.49 -5.75
N VAL A 57 -8.92 3.54 -5.72
CA VAL A 57 -9.20 2.69 -6.88
C VAL A 57 -10.57 3.04 -7.42
N LYS A 58 -10.61 3.44 -8.68
CA LYS A 58 -11.86 3.76 -9.36
C LYS A 58 -12.27 2.55 -10.19
N THR A 59 -13.47 2.05 -9.98
CA THR A 59 -13.98 0.89 -10.69
C THR A 59 -15.27 1.22 -11.40
N LEU A 60 -15.51 0.52 -12.50
CA LEU A 60 -16.77 0.60 -13.24
C LEU A 60 -17.47 -0.74 -13.11
N SER A 61 -18.62 -0.74 -12.46
CA SER A 61 -19.36 -1.97 -12.25
C SER A 61 -20.05 -2.41 -13.55
N THR A 62 -20.51 -3.65 -13.57
CA THR A 62 -21.20 -4.19 -14.73
C THR A 62 -22.49 -3.44 -15.04
N GLY A 63 -23.06 -2.79 -14.04
CA GLY A 63 -24.25 -1.99 -14.25
C GLY A 63 -23.97 -0.57 -14.72
N GLY A 64 -22.72 -0.21 -14.93
CA GLY A 64 -22.37 1.12 -15.41
C GLY A 64 -22.11 2.15 -14.33
N ASP A 65 -22.09 1.74 -13.08
CA ASP A 65 -21.82 2.66 -11.96
C ASP A 65 -20.34 2.78 -11.68
N VAL A 66 -19.90 3.98 -11.33
CA VAL A 66 -18.51 4.22 -10.96
C VAL A 66 -18.42 4.28 -9.44
N HIS A 67 -17.47 3.51 -8.89
CA HIS A 67 -17.23 3.48 -7.46
C HIS A 67 -15.79 3.84 -7.18
N ILE A 68 -15.55 4.45 -6.01
CA ILE A 68 -14.20 4.75 -5.56
C ILE A 68 -13.98 4.04 -4.25
N ILE A 69 -12.96 3.19 -4.21
CA ILE A 69 -12.60 2.45 -3.01
C ILE A 69 -11.28 3.02 -2.50
N VAL A 70 -11.27 3.40 -1.23
CA VAL A 70 -10.07 3.93 -0.57
C VAL A 70 -9.51 2.86 0.34
N ILE A 71 -8.26 2.50 0.11
CA ILE A 71 -7.61 1.39 0.79
C ILE A 71 -6.35 1.89 1.47
N ASP A 72 -6.17 1.54 2.74
CA ASP A 72 -4.95 1.89 3.46
C ASP A 72 -3.77 1.21 2.79
N ALA A 73 -2.75 2.01 2.43
CA ALA A 73 -1.62 1.50 1.68
C ALA A 73 -0.74 0.55 2.49
N ASP A 74 -0.76 0.66 3.81
CA ASP A 74 0.08 -0.19 4.65
C ASP A 74 -0.61 -1.50 5.00
N SER A 75 -1.86 -1.43 5.42
CA SER A 75 -2.57 -2.60 5.93
C SER A 75 -3.45 -3.30 4.91
N GLY A 76 -3.84 -2.60 3.85
CA GLY A 76 -4.79 -3.15 2.88
C GLY A 76 -6.23 -3.05 3.34
N LYS A 77 -6.47 -2.35 4.42
CA LYS A 77 -7.81 -2.22 4.96
C LYS A 77 -8.64 -1.25 4.13
N VAL A 78 -9.88 -1.61 3.84
CA VAL A 78 -10.79 -0.71 3.11
C VAL A 78 -11.27 0.36 4.08
N ILE A 79 -10.96 1.62 3.75
CA ILE A 79 -11.32 2.75 4.61
C ILE A 79 -12.69 3.27 4.25
N SER A 80 -12.96 3.41 2.95
CA SER A 80 -14.26 3.86 2.49
C SER A 80 -14.53 3.34 1.10
N ASN A 81 -15.80 3.28 0.74
CA ASN A 81 -16.22 2.91 -0.59
C ASN A 81 -17.48 3.69 -0.95
N GLN A 82 -17.56 4.11 -2.19
CA GLN A 82 -18.69 4.92 -2.66
C GLN A 82 -19.17 4.45 -4.01
#